data_a1dd62de22b90d683b8d521b0e001a57
#
_entry.id   a1dd62de22b90d683b8d521b0e001a57
#
_cell.length_a   1.000
_cell.length_b   1.000
_cell.length_c   1.000
_cell.angle_alpha   90.00
_cell.angle_beta   90.00
_cell.angle_gamma   90.00
#
_symmetry.space_group_name_H-M   'P 1'
#
loop_
_entity.id
_entity.type
_entity.pdbx_description
1 polymer ?
#
loop_
_entity_poly.entity_id
_entity_poly.type
_entity_poly.pdbx_seq_one_letter_code
_entity_poly.pdbx_strand_id
1 'polypeptide(L)'
;MAQPAMARFRPEEFKPGVQYQSDDELARLAGDIASTIFHPVGTTAMGRDGDRLAVLTPRLQVRDGAGGTIAGLRVVDAGAMPTITSGNTNSPTLMMAEKAARWIGGR
;
A
#
# COMPACT_ATOMS: atom_id res chain seq x y z
N MET A 1 26.02 2.60 -6.63
CA MET A 1 26.81 1.72 -7.52
C MET A 1 28.31 1.77 -7.27
N ALA A 2 28.84 2.81 -6.61
CA ALA A 2 30.26 2.96 -6.31
C ALA A 2 30.84 2.05 -5.21
N GLN A 3 30.22 0.91 -4.92
CA GLN A 3 30.71 -0.02 -3.91
C GLN A 3 31.79 -0.94 -4.46
N PRO A 4 32.88 -1.20 -3.71
CA PRO A 4 33.99 -2.03 -4.18
C PRO A 4 33.57 -3.41 -4.71
N ALA A 5 32.57 -4.04 -4.10
CA ALA A 5 32.04 -5.33 -4.53
C ALA A 5 31.46 -5.32 -5.96
N MET A 6 31.01 -4.15 -6.43
CA MET A 6 30.43 -3.97 -7.77
C MET A 6 31.47 -3.59 -8.83
N ALA A 7 32.67 -3.18 -8.45
CA ALA A 7 33.69 -2.67 -9.38
C ALA A 7 34.03 -3.64 -10.52
N ARG A 8 34.03 -4.94 -10.23
CA ARG A 8 34.30 -6.00 -11.24
C ARG A 8 33.30 -6.06 -12.39
N PHE A 9 32.07 -5.56 -12.17
CA PHE A 9 30.99 -5.55 -13.17
C PHE A 9 30.97 -4.27 -14.00
N ARG A 10 31.79 -3.25 -13.64
CA ARG A 10 31.83 -1.93 -14.28
C ARG A 10 30.42 -1.35 -14.51
N PRO A 11 29.58 -1.27 -13.46
CA PRO A 11 28.20 -0.84 -13.64
C PRO A 11 28.15 0.61 -14.10
N GLU A 12 27.37 0.87 -15.12
CA GLU A 12 27.03 2.21 -15.59
C GLU A 12 25.62 2.57 -15.13
N GLU A 13 25.43 3.81 -14.69
CA GLU A 13 24.12 4.29 -14.31
C GLU A 13 23.28 4.56 -15.56
N PHE A 14 22.16 3.84 -15.70
CA PHE A 14 21.25 3.99 -16.83
C PHE A 14 20.19 5.07 -16.57
N LYS A 15 19.60 5.07 -15.37
CA LYS A 15 18.62 6.06 -14.89
C LYS A 15 18.86 6.35 -13.42
N PRO A 16 18.74 7.60 -12.98
CA PRO A 16 18.44 8.81 -13.75
C PRO A 16 19.55 9.27 -14.69
N GLY A 17 20.79 8.84 -14.51
CA GLY A 17 21.96 9.22 -15.25
C GLY A 17 22.92 10.08 -14.44
N VAL A 18 24.22 9.88 -14.66
CA VAL A 18 25.32 10.51 -13.87
C VAL A 18 25.36 12.03 -13.94
N GLN A 19 24.66 12.63 -14.87
CA GLN A 19 24.59 14.10 -15.04
C GLN A 19 23.70 14.79 -13.99
N TYR A 20 22.83 14.06 -13.29
CA TYR A 20 21.94 14.60 -12.26
C TYR A 20 22.52 14.28 -10.88
N GLN A 21 23.06 15.32 -10.20
CA GLN A 21 23.78 15.10 -8.95
C GLN A 21 23.27 15.97 -7.79
N SER A 22 22.63 17.12 -8.09
CA SER A 22 22.08 17.97 -7.04
C SER A 22 20.69 17.49 -6.58
N ASP A 23 20.35 17.76 -5.32
CA ASP A 23 19.05 17.40 -4.76
C ASP A 23 17.88 18.02 -5.55
N ASP A 24 18.05 19.26 -6.03
CA ASP A 24 17.04 19.96 -6.82
C ASP A 24 16.82 19.30 -8.19
N GLU A 25 17.89 18.86 -8.85
CA GLU A 25 17.81 18.14 -10.12
C GLU A 25 17.14 16.77 -9.93
N LEU A 26 17.54 16.04 -8.89
CA LEU A 26 16.97 14.74 -8.56
C LEU A 26 15.49 14.84 -8.16
N ALA A 27 15.09 15.89 -7.44
CA ALA A 27 13.71 16.12 -7.07
C ALA A 27 12.82 16.39 -8.30
N ARG A 28 13.30 17.24 -9.24
CA ARG A 28 12.58 17.50 -10.51
C ARG A 28 12.47 16.24 -11.35
N LEU A 29 13.58 15.54 -11.51
CA LEU A 29 13.65 14.31 -12.29
C LEU A 29 12.77 13.19 -11.71
N ALA A 30 12.68 13.10 -10.38
CA ALA A 30 11.75 12.15 -9.74
C ALA A 30 10.29 12.41 -10.17
N GLY A 31 9.88 13.69 -10.30
CA GLY A 31 8.58 14.06 -10.83
C GLY A 31 8.38 13.64 -12.29
N ASP A 32 9.44 13.71 -13.09
CA ASP A 32 9.38 13.44 -14.54
C ASP A 32 9.39 11.95 -14.89
N ILE A 33 10.13 11.13 -14.10
CA ILE A 33 10.36 9.72 -14.43
C ILE A 33 9.73 8.72 -13.47
N ALA A 34 9.22 9.18 -12.31
CA ALA A 34 8.57 8.29 -11.36
C ALA A 34 7.28 7.72 -11.95
N SER A 35 7.00 6.48 -11.61
CA SER A 35 5.80 5.78 -12.03
C SER A 35 5.21 5.00 -10.88
N THR A 36 3.92 4.69 -10.99
CA THR A 36 3.26 3.82 -10.02
C THR A 36 3.83 2.40 -10.09
N ILE A 37 3.93 1.73 -8.94
CA ILE A 37 4.22 0.29 -8.85
C ILE A 37 2.94 -0.55 -8.75
N PHE A 38 1.78 0.07 -9.03
CA PHE A 38 0.47 -0.59 -9.09
C PHE A 38 0.03 -1.26 -7.77
N HIS A 39 0.25 -0.58 -6.65
CA HIS A 39 -0.20 -1.01 -5.32
C HIS A 39 -1.24 -0.04 -4.73
N PRO A 40 -2.43 0.14 -5.36
CA PRO A 40 -3.47 1.01 -4.81
C PRO A 40 -4.06 0.42 -3.54
N VAL A 41 -4.36 1.29 -2.57
CA VAL A 41 -4.99 0.95 -1.29
C VAL A 41 -6.04 2.00 -0.92
N GLY A 42 -6.87 1.72 0.09
CA GLY A 42 -7.71 2.73 0.74
C GLY A 42 -9.04 3.04 0.06
N THR A 43 -9.42 2.36 -1.04
CA THR A 43 -10.71 2.58 -1.72
C THR A 43 -11.93 2.26 -0.84
N THR A 44 -11.76 1.35 0.11
CA THR A 44 -12.74 0.96 1.13
C THR A 44 -12.10 0.95 2.51
N ALA A 45 -11.39 2.01 2.84
CA ALA A 45 -10.55 2.08 4.04
C ALA A 45 -11.30 1.64 5.31
N MET A 46 -10.66 0.78 6.12
CA MET A 46 -11.14 0.50 7.47
C MET A 46 -10.73 1.60 8.43
N GLY A 47 -11.54 1.82 9.47
CA GLY A 47 -11.24 2.81 10.50
C GLY A 47 -11.93 2.54 11.82
N ARG A 48 -11.59 3.34 12.83
CA ARG A 48 -12.18 3.27 14.17
C ARG A 48 -13.64 3.70 14.15
N ASP A 49 -14.38 3.38 15.20
CA ASP A 49 -15.71 3.93 15.39
C ASP A 49 -15.63 5.46 15.55
N GLY A 50 -16.54 6.14 14.87
CA GLY A 50 -16.55 7.60 14.78
C GLY A 50 -15.71 8.19 13.62
N ASP A 51 -14.89 7.40 12.94
CA ASP A 51 -14.23 7.84 11.71
C ASP A 51 -15.23 7.91 10.56
N ARG A 52 -15.55 9.13 10.14
CA ARG A 52 -16.55 9.41 9.08
C ARG A 52 -16.08 9.01 7.67
N LEU A 53 -14.78 8.81 7.46
CA LEU A 53 -14.22 8.40 6.19
C LEU A 53 -14.06 6.87 6.09
N ALA A 54 -14.19 6.16 7.21
CA ALA A 54 -14.06 4.71 7.21
C ALA A 54 -15.31 4.03 6.63
N VAL A 55 -15.12 3.33 5.52
CA VAL A 55 -16.14 2.49 4.88
C VAL A 55 -16.31 1.17 5.63
N LEU A 56 -15.21 0.65 6.21
CA LEU A 56 -15.19 -0.62 6.92
C LEU A 56 -14.93 -0.44 8.42
N THR A 57 -15.45 -1.37 9.21
CA THR A 57 -15.01 -1.56 10.60
C THR A 57 -13.60 -2.16 10.64
N PRO A 58 -12.89 -2.15 11.81
CA PRO A 58 -11.62 -2.87 11.97
C PRO A 58 -11.73 -4.41 11.74
N ARG A 59 -12.95 -4.93 11.67
CA ARG A 59 -13.24 -6.34 11.30
C ARG A 59 -13.63 -6.51 9.83
N LEU A 60 -13.35 -5.50 8.99
CA LEU A 60 -13.59 -5.55 7.54
C LEU A 60 -15.07 -5.68 7.13
N GLN A 61 -16.00 -5.35 8.04
CA GLN A 61 -17.43 -5.33 7.77
C GLN A 61 -17.81 -3.98 7.16
N VAL A 62 -18.64 -3.99 6.14
CA VAL A 62 -19.13 -2.76 5.49
C VAL A 62 -20.09 -2.03 6.45
N ARG A 63 -19.84 -0.75 6.68
CA ARG A 63 -20.71 0.12 7.50
C ARG A 63 -21.98 0.46 6.73
N ASP A 64 -23.10 0.54 7.43
CA ASP A 64 -24.41 0.87 6.84
C ASP A 64 -24.70 2.40 6.78
N GLY A 65 -23.79 3.22 7.31
CA GLY A 65 -23.97 4.67 7.41
C GLY A 65 -24.85 5.14 8.55
N ALA A 66 -25.55 4.25 9.24
CA ALA A 66 -26.43 4.54 10.38
C ALA A 66 -25.81 4.17 11.75
N GLY A 67 -24.54 3.81 11.76
CA GLY A 67 -23.79 3.42 12.96
C GLY A 67 -23.69 1.90 13.16
N GLY A 68 -24.23 1.11 12.23
CA GLY A 68 -24.15 -0.34 12.20
C GLY A 68 -23.31 -0.88 11.03
N THR A 69 -23.57 -2.14 10.67
CA THR A 69 -22.92 -2.82 9.56
C THR A 69 -23.92 -3.60 8.72
N ILE A 70 -23.63 -3.71 7.42
CA ILE A 70 -24.43 -4.55 6.51
C ILE A 70 -24.12 -6.02 6.84
N ALA A 71 -25.17 -6.76 7.23
CA ALA A 71 -25.02 -8.16 7.63
C ALA A 71 -24.44 -9.02 6.49
N GLY A 72 -23.44 -9.83 6.83
CA GLY A 72 -22.82 -10.77 5.89
C GLY A 72 -21.91 -10.13 4.83
N LEU A 73 -21.76 -8.79 4.80
CA LEU A 73 -20.94 -8.11 3.80
C LEU A 73 -19.59 -7.65 4.37
N ARG A 74 -18.51 -8.04 3.70
CA ARG A 74 -17.13 -7.64 4.00
C ARG A 74 -16.35 -7.30 2.73
N VAL A 75 -15.33 -6.47 2.87
CA VAL A 75 -14.30 -6.26 1.83
C VAL A 75 -12.95 -6.67 2.41
N VAL A 76 -12.25 -7.57 1.73
CA VAL A 76 -11.03 -8.21 2.23
C VAL A 76 -9.96 -8.19 1.15
N ASP A 77 -9.51 -7.01 0.80
CA ASP A 77 -8.44 -6.78 -0.16
C ASP A 77 -7.58 -5.56 0.26
N ALA A 78 -6.65 -5.14 -0.59
CA ALA A 78 -5.79 -4.00 -0.32
C ALA A 78 -6.58 -2.68 -0.17
N GLY A 79 -7.80 -2.59 -0.73
CA GLY A 79 -8.69 -1.44 -0.57
C GLY A 79 -9.09 -1.18 0.88
N ALA A 80 -9.06 -2.21 1.75
CA ALA A 80 -9.35 -2.09 3.17
C ALA A 80 -8.23 -1.40 3.98
N MET A 81 -7.01 -1.31 3.44
CA MET A 81 -5.88 -0.66 4.13
C MET A 81 -6.11 0.85 4.20
N PRO A 82 -6.07 1.49 5.40
CA PRO A 82 -6.24 2.95 5.51
C PRO A 82 -5.05 3.74 4.97
N THR A 83 -3.85 3.13 4.96
CA THR A 83 -2.61 3.70 4.44
C THR A 83 -1.81 2.64 3.72
N ILE A 84 -1.00 3.06 2.74
CA ILE A 84 -0.10 2.15 2.06
C ILE A 84 0.98 1.63 3.01
N THR A 85 1.32 0.36 2.89
CA THR A 85 2.39 -0.27 3.67
C THR A 85 3.77 0.13 3.14
N SER A 86 4.81 -0.01 3.97
CA SER A 86 6.20 0.36 3.62
C SER A 86 6.85 -0.51 2.56
N GLY A 87 6.21 -1.61 2.18
CA GLY A 87 6.66 -2.54 1.14
C GLY A 87 5.49 -2.98 0.26
N ASN A 88 5.71 -4.03 -0.53
CA ASN A 88 4.69 -4.58 -1.42
C ASN A 88 3.42 -4.97 -0.65
N THR A 89 2.26 -4.70 -1.25
CA THR A 89 0.96 -4.91 -0.62
C THR A 89 0.49 -6.37 -0.59
N ASN A 90 1.16 -7.29 -1.27
CA ASN A 90 0.74 -8.69 -1.37
C ASN A 90 0.72 -9.39 0.00
N SER A 91 1.82 -9.35 0.75
CA SER A 91 1.90 -10.02 2.06
C SER A 91 0.89 -9.49 3.08
N PRO A 92 0.73 -8.15 3.27
CA PRO A 92 -0.30 -7.62 4.16
C PRO A 92 -1.72 -7.94 3.68
N THR A 93 -1.99 -8.02 2.38
CA THR A 93 -3.29 -8.45 1.85
C THR A 93 -3.59 -9.91 2.21
N LEU A 94 -2.61 -10.80 2.04
CA LEU A 94 -2.74 -12.20 2.44
C LEU A 94 -2.97 -12.34 3.95
N MET A 95 -2.26 -11.58 4.77
CA MET A 95 -2.46 -11.56 6.22
C MET A 95 -3.88 -11.14 6.60
N MET A 96 -4.41 -10.08 5.98
CA MET A 96 -5.79 -9.64 6.22
C MET A 96 -6.80 -10.71 5.78
N ALA A 97 -6.57 -11.35 4.63
CA ALA A 97 -7.43 -12.40 4.11
C ALA A 97 -7.46 -13.62 5.05
N GLU A 98 -6.32 -14.07 5.54
CA GLU A 98 -6.20 -15.14 6.51
C GLU A 98 -6.94 -14.83 7.82
N LYS A 99 -6.79 -13.60 8.34
CA LYS A 99 -7.49 -13.16 9.53
C LYS A 99 -9.00 -13.07 9.32
N ALA A 100 -9.43 -12.53 8.18
CA ALA A 100 -10.85 -12.45 7.83
C ALA A 100 -11.49 -13.82 7.68
N ALA A 101 -10.79 -14.78 7.08
CA ALA A 101 -11.27 -16.16 6.94
C ALA A 101 -11.56 -16.78 8.30
N ARG A 102 -10.72 -16.54 9.33
CA ARG A 102 -10.98 -17.00 10.70
C ARG A 102 -12.24 -16.36 11.28
N TRP A 103 -12.43 -15.06 11.11
CA TRP A 103 -13.64 -14.37 11.59
C TRP A 103 -14.91 -14.86 10.91
N ILE A 104 -14.87 -15.16 9.62
CA ILE A 104 -16.00 -15.67 8.85
C ILE A 104 -16.30 -17.13 9.24
N GLY A 105 -15.26 -17.94 9.43
CA GLY A 105 -15.39 -19.34 9.81
C GLY A 105 -15.66 -19.59 11.30
N GLY A 106 -15.79 -18.54 12.13
CA GLY A 106 -16.07 -18.67 13.57
C GLY A 106 -14.92 -19.28 14.40
N ARG A 107 -13.68 -19.11 13.96
CA ARG A 107 -12.48 -19.66 14.58
C ARG A 107 -11.60 -18.57 15.21
#